data_45c3f3ff82d84f00cd6b3b1ca2ffd915
#
_entry.id   45c3f3ff82d84f00cd6b3b1ca2ffd915
#
_cell.length_a   1.000
_cell.length_b   1.000
_cell.length_c   1.000
_cell.angle_alpha   90.00
_cell.angle_beta   90.00
_cell.angle_gamma   90.00
#
_symmetry.space_group_name_H-M   'P 1'
#
loop_
_entity.id
_entity.type
_entity.pdbx_description
1 polymer ?
#
loop_
_entity_poly.entity_id
_entity_poly.type
_entity_poly.pdbx_seq_one_letter_code
_entity_poly.pdbx_strand_id
1 'polypeptide(L)'
;MTEWSFETQMEAFQAISDGWAKWMSANKVQEVVVEIEAVGTRAKASSRVLRPRGLTRRPAWADNELPAELVHQAVALRVAMARPGGGTWTWTKLSMNSRDYRLVSDFDYDRRPEMTPAVSTEDCAKELLISEIQLNFV
;
A
#
# COMPACT_ATOMS: atom_id res chain seq x y z
N MET A 1 9.55 -16.27 -0.90
CA MET A 1 9.06 -15.30 -1.90
C MET A 1 7.54 -15.33 -1.90
N THR A 2 6.92 -14.19 -1.73
CA THR A 2 5.46 -14.06 -1.77
C THR A 2 5.07 -13.39 -3.08
N GLU A 3 4.15 -13.99 -3.78
CA GLU A 3 3.61 -13.46 -5.02
C GLU A 3 2.18 -13.01 -4.77
N TRP A 4 1.87 -11.78 -5.16
CA TRP A 4 0.53 -11.23 -5.04
C TRP A 4 -0.08 -11.07 -6.42
N SER A 5 -1.17 -11.76 -6.66
CA SER A 5 -1.90 -11.70 -7.91
C SER A 5 -3.39 -11.57 -7.59
N PHE A 6 -4.00 -10.55 -8.16
CA PHE A 6 -5.44 -10.32 -7.99
C PHE A 6 -6.08 -10.25 -9.38
N GLU A 7 -7.14 -11.00 -9.58
CA GLU A 7 -7.86 -11.00 -10.84
C GLU A 7 -8.65 -9.71 -11.04
N THR A 8 -9.12 -9.10 -9.95
CA THR A 8 -9.89 -7.87 -10.00
C THR A 8 -9.45 -6.87 -8.95
N GLN A 9 -9.71 -5.60 -9.20
CA GLN A 9 -9.51 -4.53 -8.24
C GLN A 9 -10.30 -4.76 -6.95
N MET A 10 -11.54 -5.22 -7.09
CA MET A 10 -12.41 -5.52 -5.94
C MET A 10 -11.81 -6.60 -5.05
N GLU A 11 -11.26 -7.65 -5.64
CA GLU A 11 -10.59 -8.73 -4.91
C GLU A 11 -9.38 -8.20 -4.14
N ALA A 12 -8.57 -7.33 -4.78
CA ALA A 12 -7.41 -6.71 -4.14
C ALA A 12 -7.81 -5.86 -2.94
N PHE A 13 -8.82 -5.01 -3.07
CA PHE A 13 -9.31 -4.18 -1.97
C PHE A 13 -9.85 -5.04 -0.83
N GLN A 14 -10.57 -6.09 -1.14
CA GLN A 14 -11.11 -6.99 -0.12
C GLN A 14 -10.00 -7.70 0.66
N ALA A 15 -8.99 -8.19 -0.04
CA ALA A 15 -7.85 -8.87 0.60
C ALA A 15 -7.07 -7.93 1.53
N ILE A 16 -6.83 -6.70 1.09
CA ILE A 16 -6.16 -5.68 1.92
C ILE A 16 -7.00 -5.34 3.14
N SER A 17 -8.28 -5.11 2.94
CA SER A 17 -9.22 -4.76 4.01
C SER A 17 -9.29 -5.86 5.07
N ASP A 18 -9.43 -7.10 4.66
CA ASP A 18 -9.51 -8.25 5.58
C ASP A 18 -8.21 -8.45 6.34
N GLY A 19 -7.08 -8.35 5.66
CA GLY A 19 -5.76 -8.51 6.28
C GLY A 19 -5.47 -7.44 7.32
N TRP A 20 -5.79 -6.19 7.01
CA TRP A 20 -5.59 -5.07 7.94
C TRP A 20 -6.52 -5.18 9.14
N ALA A 21 -7.80 -5.47 8.92
CA ALA A 21 -8.78 -5.59 10.00
C ALA A 21 -8.38 -6.70 10.98
N LYS A 22 -7.95 -7.83 10.46
CA LYS A 22 -7.49 -8.96 11.27
C LYS A 22 -6.26 -8.59 12.13
N TRP A 23 -5.27 -7.96 11.51
CA TRP A 23 -4.06 -7.54 12.21
C TRP A 23 -4.34 -6.47 13.26
N MET A 24 -5.16 -5.47 12.92
CA MET A 24 -5.52 -4.39 13.84
C MET A 24 -6.24 -4.92 15.05
N SER A 25 -7.21 -5.82 14.86
CA SER A 25 -7.95 -6.43 15.95
C SER A 25 -7.04 -7.25 16.87
N ALA A 26 -6.15 -8.04 16.30
CA ALA A 26 -5.22 -8.87 17.07
C ALA A 26 -4.20 -8.05 17.87
N ASN A 27 -3.87 -6.84 17.42
CA ASN A 27 -2.82 -6.02 18.01
C ASN A 27 -3.34 -4.75 18.72
N LYS A 28 -4.64 -4.64 18.90
CA LYS A 28 -5.31 -3.50 19.57
C LYS A 28 -4.97 -2.16 18.91
N VAL A 29 -4.88 -2.16 17.59
CA VAL A 29 -4.58 -0.98 16.80
C VAL A 29 -5.85 -0.20 16.54
N GLN A 30 -5.80 1.12 16.73
CA GLN A 30 -6.93 2.02 16.53
C GLN A 30 -6.99 2.57 15.11
N GLU A 31 -5.85 2.82 14.50
CA GLU A 31 -5.77 3.35 13.15
C GLU A 31 -4.47 2.96 12.48
N VAL A 32 -4.55 2.71 11.18
CA VAL A 32 -3.40 2.47 10.30
C VAL A 32 -3.47 3.44 9.14
N VAL A 33 -2.32 4.03 8.80
CA VAL A 33 -2.17 4.86 7.60
C VAL A 33 -0.96 4.37 6.82
N VAL A 34 -1.14 4.10 5.54
CA VAL A 34 -0.07 3.73 4.62
C VAL A 34 -0.04 4.73 3.48
N GLU A 35 1.15 5.21 3.16
CA GLU A 35 1.37 6.10 2.03
C GLU A 35 2.41 5.48 1.11
N ILE A 36 2.11 5.41 -0.19
CA ILE A 36 2.94 4.76 -1.18
C ILE A 36 3.17 5.70 -2.36
N GLU A 37 4.43 5.89 -2.75
CA GLU A 37 4.82 6.49 -4.02
C GLU A 37 5.48 5.42 -4.86
N ALA A 38 5.12 5.35 -6.15
CA ALA A 38 5.64 4.30 -7.01
C ALA A 38 5.69 4.71 -8.47
N VAL A 39 6.66 4.17 -9.20
CA VAL A 39 6.76 4.29 -10.65
C VAL A 39 7.46 3.06 -11.21
N GLY A 40 6.88 2.46 -12.24
CA GLY A 40 7.40 1.23 -12.82
C GLY A 40 7.41 0.10 -11.78
N THR A 41 8.57 -0.49 -11.55
CA THR A 41 8.75 -1.55 -10.54
C THR A 41 9.29 -1.03 -9.21
N ARG A 42 9.45 0.28 -9.08
CA ARG A 42 9.98 0.91 -7.86
C ARG A 42 8.85 1.44 -7.00
N ALA A 43 8.93 1.21 -5.70
CA ALA A 43 7.96 1.71 -4.75
C ALA A 43 8.65 2.15 -3.45
N LYS A 44 8.13 3.23 -2.88
CA LYS A 44 8.53 3.74 -1.57
C LYS A 44 7.27 3.80 -0.72
N ALA A 45 7.25 3.08 0.38
CA ALA A 45 6.09 3.00 1.26
C ALA A 45 6.45 3.38 2.69
N SER A 46 5.52 4.06 3.35
CA SER A 46 5.61 4.34 4.79
C SER A 46 4.31 3.93 5.45
N SER A 47 4.38 3.50 6.71
CA SER A 47 3.21 3.17 7.48
C SER A 47 3.28 3.82 8.86
N ARG A 48 2.11 4.18 9.40
CA ARG A 48 1.97 4.68 10.77
C ARG A 48 0.83 3.95 11.44
N VAL A 49 1.02 3.64 12.70
CA VAL A 49 0.06 2.87 13.49
C VAL A 49 -0.24 3.59 14.80
N LEU A 50 -1.51 3.79 15.09
CA LEU A 50 -2.00 4.39 16.33
C LEU A 50 -2.53 3.28 17.25
N ARG A 51 -1.95 3.16 18.44
CA ARG A 51 -2.40 2.20 19.45
C ARG A 51 -1.99 2.65 20.84
N PRO A 52 -2.63 2.11 21.91
CA PRO A 52 -2.20 2.38 23.29
C PRO A 52 -0.76 1.93 23.52
N ARG A 53 0.02 2.78 24.18
CA ARG A 53 1.45 2.54 24.42
C ARG A 53 1.86 2.93 25.82
N GLY A 54 2.94 2.28 26.31
CA GLY A 54 3.53 2.58 27.59
C GLY A 54 2.65 2.24 28.77
N LEU A 55 3.06 2.69 29.95
CA LEU A 55 2.36 2.40 31.21
C LEU A 55 1.01 3.10 31.30
N THR A 56 0.90 4.28 30.72
CA THR A 56 -0.36 5.06 30.73
C THR A 56 -1.40 4.55 29.75
N ARG A 57 -1.00 3.70 28.80
CA ARG A 57 -1.86 3.15 27.75
C ARG A 57 -2.55 4.22 26.92
N ARG A 58 -1.91 5.38 26.75
CA ARG A 58 -2.40 6.44 25.88
C ARG A 58 -2.10 6.12 24.42
N PRO A 59 -3.04 6.38 23.51
CA PRO A 59 -2.78 6.19 22.09
C PRO A 59 -1.65 7.08 21.60
N ALA A 60 -0.73 6.49 20.84
CA ALA A 60 0.36 7.21 20.20
C ALA A 60 0.69 6.57 18.86
N TRP A 61 1.17 7.40 17.93
CA TRP A 61 1.60 6.97 16.61
C TRP A 61 3.04 6.44 16.65
N ALA A 62 3.31 5.41 15.88
CA ALA A 62 4.67 4.96 15.59
C ALA A 62 4.76 4.48 14.15
N ASP A 63 5.97 4.61 13.59
CA ASP A 63 6.24 4.26 12.21
C ASP A 63 6.64 2.78 12.06
N ASN A 64 6.37 2.22 10.88
CA ASN A 64 6.89 0.92 10.45
C ASN A 64 6.47 -0.29 11.30
N GLU A 65 5.31 -0.22 11.96
CA GLU A 65 4.79 -1.34 12.75
C GLU A 65 3.89 -2.28 11.95
N LEU A 66 3.30 -1.80 10.84
CA LEU A 66 2.50 -2.66 10.00
C LEU A 66 3.41 -3.72 9.34
N PRO A 67 3.06 -5.01 9.41
CA PRO A 67 3.90 -6.04 8.79
C PRO A 67 4.21 -5.76 7.33
N ALA A 68 5.44 -6.02 6.92
CA ALA A 68 5.90 -5.76 5.55
C ALA A 68 5.03 -6.47 4.52
N GLU A 69 4.54 -7.65 4.82
CA GLU A 69 3.67 -8.42 3.93
C GLU A 69 2.38 -7.66 3.62
N LEU A 70 1.78 -7.01 4.62
CA LEU A 70 0.56 -6.21 4.43
C LEU A 70 0.84 -4.94 3.62
N VAL A 71 2.01 -4.33 3.80
CA VAL A 71 2.44 -3.19 2.99
C VAL A 71 2.64 -3.62 1.53
N HIS A 72 3.31 -4.75 1.30
CA HIS A 72 3.54 -5.29 -0.04
C HIS A 72 2.23 -5.62 -0.76
N GLN A 73 1.26 -6.15 -0.04
CA GLN A 73 -0.07 -6.42 -0.58
C GLN A 73 -0.73 -5.14 -1.08
N ALA A 74 -0.58 -4.03 -0.34
CA ALA A 74 -1.07 -2.73 -0.76
C ALA A 74 -0.34 -2.22 -2.02
N VAL A 75 0.97 -2.44 -2.12
CA VAL A 75 1.74 -2.08 -3.32
C VAL A 75 1.26 -2.88 -4.54
N ALA A 76 0.94 -4.15 -4.35
CA ALA A 76 0.44 -5.02 -5.44
C ALA A 76 -0.89 -4.52 -6.02
N LEU A 77 -1.63 -3.67 -5.30
CA LEU A 77 -2.84 -3.03 -5.80
C LEU A 77 -2.59 -2.25 -7.10
N ARG A 78 -1.36 -1.73 -7.31
CA ARG A 78 -1.00 -1.02 -8.54
C ARG A 78 -1.24 -1.87 -9.78
N VAL A 79 -0.86 -3.14 -9.73
CA VAL A 79 -1.04 -4.05 -10.87
C VAL A 79 -2.52 -4.32 -11.11
N ALA A 80 -3.29 -4.53 -10.04
CA ALA A 80 -4.73 -4.79 -10.14
C ALA A 80 -5.51 -3.60 -10.70
N MET A 81 -5.00 -2.37 -10.51
CA MET A 81 -5.63 -1.13 -11.00
C MET A 81 -5.03 -0.63 -12.30
N ALA A 82 -4.01 -1.31 -12.83
CA ALA A 82 -3.31 -0.85 -14.02
C ALA A 82 -4.17 -0.97 -15.29
N ARG A 83 -4.00 0.00 -16.18
CA ARG A 83 -4.63 -0.02 -17.52
C ARG A 83 -3.62 -0.57 -18.51
N PRO A 84 -4.04 -1.46 -19.43
CA PRO A 84 -3.14 -1.95 -20.47
C PRO A 84 -2.50 -0.78 -21.25
N GLY A 85 -1.15 -0.72 -21.23
CA GLY A 85 -0.39 0.35 -21.89
C GLY A 85 -0.51 1.74 -21.29
N GLY A 86 -1.21 1.89 -20.16
CA GLY A 86 -1.52 3.20 -19.60
C GLY A 86 -0.97 3.46 -18.19
N GLY A 87 -0.30 2.48 -17.58
CA GLY A 87 0.20 2.63 -16.23
C GLY A 87 -0.91 2.56 -15.16
N THR A 88 -0.60 3.09 -13.99
CA THR A 88 -1.50 3.08 -12.84
C THR A 88 -1.21 4.31 -11.95
N TRP A 89 -1.78 4.35 -10.74
CA TRP A 89 -1.51 5.46 -9.82
C TRP A 89 -0.02 5.49 -9.40
N THR A 90 0.48 6.69 -9.17
CA THR A 90 1.86 6.92 -8.71
C THR A 90 1.92 7.28 -7.23
N TRP A 91 0.80 7.57 -6.62
CA TRP A 91 0.68 7.82 -5.19
C TRP A 91 -0.65 7.31 -4.67
N THR A 92 -0.63 6.76 -3.47
CA THR A 92 -1.84 6.45 -2.73
C THR A 92 -1.66 6.67 -1.25
N LYS A 93 -2.75 6.99 -0.58
CA LYS A 93 -2.86 6.97 0.86
C LYS A 93 -4.03 6.07 1.22
N LEU A 94 -3.73 5.03 1.99
CA LEU A 94 -4.72 4.08 2.48
C LEU A 94 -4.79 4.19 4.00
N SER A 95 -6.00 4.17 4.55
CA SER A 95 -6.18 4.21 5.99
C SER A 95 -7.35 3.34 6.43
N MET A 96 -7.29 2.89 7.68
CA MET A 96 -8.35 2.12 8.31
C MET A 96 -8.44 2.48 9.78
N ASN A 97 -9.66 2.67 10.28
CA ASN A 97 -9.91 2.97 11.68
C ASN A 97 -10.68 1.80 12.31
N SER A 98 -10.37 1.45 13.54
CA SER A 98 -11.01 0.33 14.25
C SER A 98 -12.48 0.56 14.58
N ARG A 99 -12.99 1.78 14.43
CA ARG A 99 -14.41 2.05 14.66
C ARG A 99 -15.32 1.35 13.65
N ASP A 100 -14.84 1.20 12.42
CA ASP A 100 -15.65 0.61 11.34
C ASP A 100 -14.87 -0.39 10.47
N TYR A 101 -13.54 -0.46 10.63
CA TYR A 101 -12.64 -1.30 9.81
C TYR A 101 -12.85 -1.09 8.31
N ARG A 102 -13.14 0.17 7.94
CA ARG A 102 -13.37 0.54 6.55
C ARG A 102 -12.06 1.04 5.93
N LEU A 103 -11.68 0.45 4.80
CA LEU A 103 -10.53 0.90 4.05
C LEU A 103 -10.88 2.17 3.29
N VAL A 104 -10.20 3.27 3.62
CA VAL A 104 -10.34 4.56 2.95
C VAL A 104 -9.13 4.74 2.05
N SER A 105 -9.35 5.08 0.79
CA SER A 105 -8.29 5.20 -0.19
C SER A 105 -8.36 6.52 -0.93
N ASP A 106 -7.19 7.05 -1.25
CA ASP A 106 -7.01 8.21 -2.10
C ASP A 106 -5.88 7.91 -3.07
N PHE A 107 -6.05 8.26 -4.35
CA PHE A 107 -5.10 7.94 -5.41
C PHE A 107 -4.78 9.17 -6.24
N ASP A 108 -3.53 9.26 -6.69
CA ASP A 108 -3.09 10.28 -7.63
C ASP A 108 -2.36 9.59 -8.78
N TYR A 109 -2.82 9.83 -9.99
CA TYR A 109 -2.26 9.27 -11.22
C TYR A 109 -1.25 10.20 -11.88
N ASP A 110 -1.21 11.45 -11.45
CA ASP A 110 -0.44 12.51 -12.09
C ASP A 110 0.76 12.96 -11.28
N ARG A 111 0.85 12.57 -10.01
CA ARG A 111 1.96 12.95 -9.14
C ARG A 111 3.26 12.30 -9.63
N ARG A 112 4.30 13.11 -9.79
CA ARG A 112 5.63 12.62 -10.11
C ARG A 112 6.33 12.19 -8.82
N PRO A 113 6.66 10.90 -8.64
CA PRO A 113 7.31 10.44 -7.41
C PRO A 113 8.72 11.03 -7.25
N GLU A 114 9.05 11.40 -6.02
CA GLU A 114 10.41 11.79 -5.65
C GLU A 114 11.13 10.57 -5.11
N MET A 115 12.11 10.08 -5.85
CA MET A 115 12.83 8.86 -5.51
C MET A 115 14.33 9.06 -5.57
N THR A 116 15.07 8.22 -4.84
CA THR A 116 16.52 8.18 -4.86
C THR A 116 16.96 6.76 -5.22
N PRO A 117 17.63 6.53 -6.36
CA PRO A 117 17.93 7.52 -7.42
C PRO A 117 16.68 8.07 -8.10
N ALA A 118 16.82 9.22 -8.74
CA ALA A 118 15.71 9.91 -9.40
C ALA A 118 15.02 9.01 -10.44
N VAL A 119 13.75 9.32 -10.71
CA VAL A 119 12.96 8.62 -11.73
C VAL A 119 13.66 8.73 -13.09
N SER A 120 13.87 7.58 -13.73
CA SER A 120 14.56 7.48 -15.02
C SER A 120 13.57 7.23 -16.17
N THR A 121 14.06 7.36 -17.40
CA THR A 121 13.28 7.01 -18.60
C THR A 121 12.88 5.53 -18.58
N GLU A 122 13.76 4.66 -18.06
CA GLU A 122 13.47 3.23 -17.92
C GLU A 122 12.31 2.99 -16.95
N ASP A 123 12.26 3.74 -15.83
CA ASP A 123 11.16 3.66 -14.88
C ASP A 123 9.83 4.03 -15.55
N CYS A 124 9.81 5.08 -16.35
CA CYS A 124 8.63 5.51 -17.09
C CYS A 124 8.18 4.47 -18.12
N ALA A 125 9.12 3.83 -18.79
CA ALA A 125 8.81 2.76 -19.76
C ALA A 125 8.19 1.55 -19.05
N LYS A 126 8.71 1.17 -17.88
CA LYS A 126 8.14 0.09 -17.07
C LYS A 126 6.76 0.43 -16.53
N GLU A 127 6.50 1.71 -16.22
CA GLU A 127 5.18 2.14 -15.76
C GLU A 127 4.09 1.86 -16.80
N LEU A 128 4.37 2.06 -18.07
CA LEU A 128 3.41 1.78 -19.14
C LEU A 128 3.09 0.29 -19.27
N LEU A 129 3.96 -0.58 -18.77
CA LEU A 129 3.82 -2.02 -18.82
C LEU A 129 3.39 -2.63 -17.48
N ILE A 130 3.02 -1.80 -16.52
CA ILE A 130 2.75 -2.28 -15.15
C ILE A 130 1.64 -3.33 -15.10
N SER A 131 0.66 -3.27 -15.99
CA SER A 131 -0.42 -4.25 -16.06
C SER A 131 0.07 -5.66 -16.44
N GLU A 132 1.27 -5.76 -17.02
CA GLU A 132 1.88 -7.01 -17.45
C GLU A 132 2.95 -7.50 -16.46
N ILE A 133 3.28 -6.69 -15.47
CA ILE A 133 4.33 -7.00 -14.50
C ILE A 133 3.73 -7.77 -13.32
N GLN A 134 4.38 -8.88 -13.02
CA GLN A 134 4.07 -9.65 -11.83
C GLN A 134 5.02 -9.22 -10.71
N LEU A 135 4.45 -8.78 -9.58
CA LEU A 135 5.24 -8.32 -8.44
C LEU A 135 5.48 -9.49 -7.48
N ASN A 136 6.75 -9.75 -7.18
CA ASN A 136 7.17 -10.75 -6.22
C ASN A 136 7.76 -10.08 -4.99
N PHE A 137 7.31 -10.48 -3.81
CA PHE A 137 7.79 -9.96 -2.53
C PHE A 137 8.45 -11.08 -1.74
N VAL A 138 9.60 -10.77 -1.19
CA VAL A 138 10.37 -11.71 -0.41
C VAL A 138 10.47 -11.28 1.04
#